data_27757a0d9d5199ded711f5bda2bc83ad
#
_entry.id   27757a0d9d5199ded711f5bda2bc83ad
#
_cell.length_a   1.000
_cell.length_b   1.000
_cell.length_c   1.000
_cell.angle_alpha   90.00
_cell.angle_beta   90.00
_cell.angle_gamma   90.00
#
_symmetry.space_group_name_H-M   'P 1'
#
loop_
_entity.id
_entity.type
_entity.pdbx_description
1 polymer ?
#
loop_
_entity_poly.entity_id
_entity_poly.type
_entity_poly.pdbx_seq_one_letter_code
_entity_poly.pdbx_strand_id
1 'polypeptide(L)'
;GYSISAGQRKLTRFLLNYHFNAQDIWWLRTKGMSEEFCEYLRTYQWKGDMYALPEGTVAYPHVQMVRIECDLVGAILIETYLLQTMNFHSLIATKATRVTGLNTHTPRSVMEFGTRRAQGESAGNDGAYAAVLGGCVGTANCLAEMKFGAEVKAVGTVAHSFIEFFPTEFDAFKAFADTYPDSVSLLLDTYNIMESGLPNLIKLDDYLIEKYPNDPNRRVKSARIDSGDLARGSKRLRKALDAAGKPYIKLVASNGLDEKKIANMELYEHAHFDSYGVGENLITSASDPVFGGVYKLVAVKQPDGGYTPKMKCSDSASKAIIPGKKMPWRLYDENGQAQCDLIAMDDEVIEAGKPVTMVNLDSDAIERTVTITPTKVKKLLVPHVLNGQLAIELPSIAEKKAYIAKQLTQETWESELRLECPHKHYVNMTPAVAECRSKMYAELHGGKV
;
A
#
# COMPACT_ATOMS: atom_id res chain seq x y z
N GLY A 1 15.29 0.01 1.61
CA GLY A 1 13.97 0.60 1.66
C GLY A 1 12.94 -0.36 2.26
N TYR A 2 11.75 0.14 2.46
CA TYR A 2 10.65 -0.57 3.08
C TYR A 2 9.49 -0.79 2.09
N SER A 3 8.56 -1.66 2.47
CA SER A 3 7.24 -1.79 1.86
C SER A 3 6.13 -1.83 2.92
N ILE A 4 4.92 -1.48 2.55
CA ILE A 4 3.72 -1.66 3.40
C ILE A 4 3.06 -2.96 2.98
N SER A 5 2.94 -3.90 3.91
CA SER A 5 2.21 -5.14 3.67
C SER A 5 0.71 -4.88 3.60
N ALA A 6 0.10 -5.12 2.45
CA ALA A 6 -1.33 -4.89 2.22
C ALA A 6 -1.95 -5.98 1.33
N GLY A 7 -3.28 -6.11 1.38
CA GLY A 7 -4.04 -7.12 0.64
C GLY A 7 -4.57 -8.26 1.50
N GLN A 8 -4.19 -8.33 2.77
CA GLN A 8 -4.63 -9.40 3.69
C GLN A 8 -6.15 -9.48 3.82
N ARG A 9 -6.84 -8.33 3.94
CA ARG A 9 -8.30 -8.29 3.99
C ARG A 9 -8.93 -8.97 2.76
N LYS A 10 -8.44 -8.68 1.57
CA LYS A 10 -8.96 -9.25 0.32
C LYS A 10 -8.62 -10.74 0.21
N LEU A 11 -7.39 -11.12 0.53
CA LEU A 11 -6.95 -12.51 0.53
C LEU A 11 -7.73 -13.35 1.53
N THR A 12 -7.93 -12.88 2.77
CA THR A 12 -8.74 -13.54 3.79
C THR A 12 -10.16 -13.82 3.28
N ARG A 13 -10.82 -12.79 2.72
CA ARG A 13 -12.18 -12.95 2.17
C ARG A 13 -12.23 -13.95 1.01
N PHE A 14 -11.22 -13.97 0.17
CA PHE A 14 -11.11 -14.93 -0.92
C PHE A 14 -11.01 -16.35 -0.38
N LEU A 15 -10.12 -16.64 0.57
CA LEU A 15 -9.91 -17.96 1.13
C LEU A 15 -11.18 -18.50 1.84
N LEU A 16 -11.87 -17.65 2.61
CA LEU A 16 -13.11 -18.01 3.30
C LEU A 16 -14.27 -18.37 2.36
N ASN A 17 -14.24 -17.88 1.12
CA ASN A 17 -15.30 -18.07 0.13
C ASN A 17 -14.83 -18.88 -1.10
N TYR A 18 -13.63 -19.48 -1.02
CA TYR A 18 -13.05 -20.15 -2.17
C TYR A 18 -13.79 -21.45 -2.50
N HIS A 19 -14.42 -21.51 -3.66
CA HIS A 19 -15.18 -22.64 -4.16
C HIS A 19 -15.22 -22.63 -5.68
N PHE A 20 -15.59 -23.74 -6.28
CA PHE A 20 -15.83 -23.89 -7.70
C PHE A 20 -17.33 -23.99 -7.97
N ASN A 21 -17.84 -23.15 -8.86
CA ASN A 21 -19.24 -23.20 -9.26
C ASN A 21 -19.46 -24.19 -10.43
N ALA A 22 -20.72 -24.44 -10.78
CA ALA A 22 -21.08 -25.40 -11.83
C ALA A 22 -20.47 -25.06 -13.22
N GLN A 23 -20.32 -23.75 -13.52
CA GLN A 23 -19.72 -23.28 -14.77
C GLN A 23 -18.20 -23.56 -14.80
N ASP A 24 -17.53 -23.39 -13.66
CA ASP A 24 -16.10 -23.69 -13.54
C ASP A 24 -15.86 -25.19 -13.77
N ILE A 25 -16.66 -26.05 -13.16
CA ILE A 25 -16.56 -27.51 -13.31
C ILE A 25 -16.85 -27.92 -14.76
N TRP A 26 -17.90 -27.39 -15.37
CA TRP A 26 -18.20 -27.64 -16.77
C TRP A 26 -17.01 -27.26 -17.68
N TRP A 27 -16.43 -26.08 -17.46
CA TRP A 27 -15.30 -25.61 -18.24
C TRP A 27 -14.06 -26.50 -18.08
N LEU A 28 -13.75 -26.92 -16.84
CA LEU A 28 -12.62 -27.82 -16.55
C LEU A 28 -12.77 -29.17 -17.28
N ARG A 29 -13.99 -29.73 -17.33
CA ARG A 29 -14.29 -30.92 -18.14
C ARG A 29 -13.99 -30.73 -19.62
N THR A 30 -14.33 -29.58 -20.19
CA THR A 30 -14.02 -29.26 -21.59
C THR A 30 -12.52 -29.17 -21.87
N LYS A 31 -11.70 -28.98 -20.84
CA LYS A 31 -10.23 -28.93 -20.90
C LYS A 31 -9.57 -30.31 -20.68
N GLY A 32 -10.36 -31.37 -20.54
CA GLY A 32 -9.88 -32.72 -20.37
C GLY A 32 -9.46 -33.08 -18.94
N MET A 33 -9.87 -32.29 -17.93
CA MET A 33 -9.69 -32.69 -16.54
C MET A 33 -10.49 -33.96 -16.24
N SER A 34 -9.92 -34.87 -15.42
CA SER A 34 -10.60 -36.11 -15.08
C SER A 34 -11.88 -35.85 -14.33
N GLU A 35 -12.88 -36.72 -14.51
CA GLU A 35 -14.17 -36.60 -13.81
C GLU A 35 -13.99 -36.68 -12.29
N GLU A 36 -13.08 -37.53 -11.83
CA GLU A 36 -12.74 -37.66 -10.42
C GLU A 36 -12.23 -36.34 -9.83
N PHE A 37 -11.34 -35.64 -10.53
CA PHE A 37 -10.81 -34.36 -10.08
C PHE A 37 -11.87 -33.25 -10.17
N CYS A 38 -12.71 -33.24 -11.19
CA CYS A 38 -13.83 -32.31 -11.30
C CYS A 38 -14.84 -32.49 -10.14
N GLU A 39 -15.13 -33.72 -9.76
CA GLU A 39 -16.00 -34.02 -8.63
C GLU A 39 -15.38 -33.61 -7.28
N TYR A 40 -14.07 -33.83 -7.12
CA TYR A 40 -13.32 -33.30 -5.97
C TYR A 40 -13.43 -31.79 -5.88
N LEU A 41 -13.20 -31.03 -6.96
CA LEU A 41 -13.28 -29.58 -6.99
C LEU A 41 -14.71 -29.06 -6.76
N ARG A 42 -15.73 -29.78 -7.23
CA ARG A 42 -17.15 -29.42 -7.03
C ARG A 42 -17.53 -29.28 -5.56
N THR A 43 -16.90 -30.06 -4.69
CA THR A 43 -17.13 -30.05 -3.24
C THR A 43 -16.01 -29.38 -2.47
N TYR A 44 -15.02 -28.85 -3.18
CA TYR A 44 -13.83 -28.27 -2.57
C TYR A 44 -14.17 -27.03 -1.74
N GLN A 45 -13.66 -27.01 -0.53
CA GLN A 45 -13.62 -25.85 0.35
C GLN A 45 -12.20 -25.73 0.92
N TRP A 46 -11.64 -24.57 0.86
CA TRP A 46 -10.32 -24.33 1.44
C TRP A 46 -10.40 -24.38 2.98
N LYS A 47 -9.63 -25.28 3.60
CA LYS A 47 -9.63 -25.53 5.05
C LYS A 47 -8.25 -25.33 5.69
N GLY A 48 -7.39 -24.58 5.07
CA GLY A 48 -6.05 -24.32 5.57
C GLY A 48 -6.00 -23.24 6.65
N ASP A 49 -4.78 -23.00 7.12
CA ASP A 49 -4.43 -21.89 8.00
C ASP A 49 -3.69 -20.82 7.20
N MET A 50 -3.98 -19.56 7.49
CA MET A 50 -3.27 -18.41 6.98
C MET A 50 -2.76 -17.56 8.15
N TYR A 51 -1.45 -17.46 8.25
CA TYR A 51 -0.76 -16.51 9.11
C TYR A 51 -0.19 -15.41 8.22
N ALA A 52 -0.40 -14.15 8.58
CA ALA A 52 0.11 -13.02 7.80
C ALA A 52 0.57 -11.87 8.69
N LEU A 53 1.37 -10.97 8.13
CA LEU A 53 1.60 -9.69 8.74
C LEU A 53 0.27 -8.96 8.91
N PRO A 54 0.00 -8.27 10.02
CA PRO A 54 -1.13 -7.35 10.11
C PRO A 54 -1.10 -6.36 8.92
N GLU A 55 -2.26 -6.13 8.29
CA GLU A 55 -2.33 -5.22 7.15
C GLU A 55 -1.91 -3.81 7.55
N GLY A 56 -0.93 -3.25 6.85
CA GLY A 56 -0.26 -2.01 7.20
C GLY A 56 1.10 -2.18 7.88
N THR A 57 1.58 -3.41 8.09
CA THR A 57 2.92 -3.62 8.65
C THR A 57 4.00 -3.13 7.68
N VAL A 58 4.96 -2.35 8.19
CA VAL A 58 6.21 -2.04 7.49
C VAL A 58 7.00 -3.33 7.36
N ALA A 59 7.27 -3.75 6.14
CA ALA A 59 7.97 -4.99 5.82
C ALA A 59 9.24 -4.71 5.01
N TYR A 60 10.24 -5.55 5.21
CA TYR A 60 11.54 -5.44 4.56
C TYR A 60 11.83 -6.67 3.68
N PRO A 61 12.76 -6.59 2.72
CA PRO A 61 13.16 -7.73 1.91
C PRO A 61 13.48 -8.96 2.77
N HIS A 62 13.14 -10.15 2.29
CA HIS A 62 13.29 -11.45 2.95
C HIS A 62 12.33 -11.73 4.12
N VAL A 63 11.61 -10.75 4.65
CA VAL A 63 10.58 -10.99 5.66
C VAL A 63 9.39 -11.71 5.04
N GLN A 64 8.99 -12.81 5.65
CA GLN A 64 7.81 -13.57 5.24
C GLN A 64 6.54 -12.77 5.53
N MET A 65 5.80 -12.41 4.47
CA MET A 65 4.56 -11.62 4.61
C MET A 65 3.34 -12.48 4.91
N VAL A 66 3.31 -13.71 4.34
CA VAL A 66 2.20 -14.66 4.49
C VAL A 66 2.77 -16.07 4.63
N ARG A 67 2.19 -16.87 5.50
CA ARG A 67 2.40 -18.32 5.63
C ARG A 67 1.06 -19.02 5.47
N ILE A 68 1.02 -19.95 4.54
CA ILE A 68 -0.13 -20.82 4.28
C ILE A 68 0.22 -22.24 4.72
N GLU A 69 -0.66 -22.86 5.49
CA GLU A 69 -0.57 -24.27 5.91
C GLU A 69 -1.84 -24.98 5.47
N CYS A 70 -1.79 -25.76 4.39
CA CYS A 70 -2.93 -26.50 3.85
C CYS A 70 -2.46 -27.70 3.04
N ASP A 71 -3.40 -28.45 2.46
CA ASP A 71 -3.10 -29.49 1.48
C ASP A 71 -2.42 -28.93 0.22
N LEU A 72 -1.75 -29.81 -0.52
CA LEU A 72 -0.99 -29.41 -1.71
C LEU A 72 -1.87 -28.79 -2.80
N VAL A 73 -3.07 -29.34 -3.01
CA VAL A 73 -4.01 -28.84 -4.03
C VAL A 73 -4.43 -27.40 -3.69
N GLY A 74 -4.83 -27.17 -2.45
CA GLY A 74 -5.19 -25.84 -1.96
C GLY A 74 -4.04 -24.85 -2.09
N ALA A 75 -2.82 -25.26 -1.73
CA ALA A 75 -1.63 -24.41 -1.85
C ALA A 75 -1.35 -23.98 -3.30
N ILE A 76 -1.49 -24.90 -4.26
CA ILE A 76 -1.26 -24.60 -5.69
C ILE A 76 -2.38 -23.69 -6.25
N LEU A 77 -3.62 -24.00 -5.94
CA LEU A 77 -4.78 -23.27 -6.48
C LEU A 77 -4.80 -21.78 -6.09
N ILE A 78 -4.31 -21.43 -4.91
CA ILE A 78 -4.36 -20.04 -4.42
C ILE A 78 -3.14 -19.20 -4.83
N GLU A 79 -2.04 -19.79 -5.33
CA GLU A 79 -0.77 -19.10 -5.59
C GLU A 79 -0.94 -17.81 -6.40
N THR A 80 -1.58 -17.90 -7.55
CA THR A 80 -1.72 -16.75 -8.46
C THR A 80 -2.52 -15.62 -7.83
N TYR A 81 -3.65 -15.93 -7.20
CA TYR A 81 -4.50 -14.93 -6.56
C TYR A 81 -3.83 -14.29 -5.35
N LEU A 82 -3.15 -15.09 -4.53
CA LEU A 82 -2.38 -14.63 -3.39
C LEU A 82 -1.31 -13.62 -3.84
N LEU A 83 -0.48 -13.99 -4.81
CA LEU A 83 0.60 -13.13 -5.30
C LEU A 83 0.06 -11.86 -5.94
N GLN A 84 -0.95 -11.96 -6.82
CA GLN A 84 -1.56 -10.79 -7.45
C GLN A 84 -2.13 -9.83 -6.40
N THR A 85 -2.81 -10.36 -5.38
CA THR A 85 -3.43 -9.55 -4.33
C THR A 85 -2.38 -8.88 -3.44
N MET A 86 -1.46 -9.66 -2.87
CA MET A 86 -0.46 -9.13 -1.94
C MET A 86 0.52 -8.18 -2.63
N ASN A 87 0.99 -8.52 -3.83
CA ASN A 87 1.95 -7.70 -4.56
C ASN A 87 1.36 -6.35 -4.95
N PHE A 88 0.17 -6.33 -5.55
CA PHE A 88 -0.43 -5.09 -6.02
C PHE A 88 -0.82 -4.15 -4.87
N HIS A 89 -1.51 -4.67 -3.84
CA HIS A 89 -1.90 -3.83 -2.71
C HIS A 89 -0.69 -3.27 -1.95
N SER A 90 0.33 -4.10 -1.72
CA SER A 90 1.55 -3.66 -1.05
C SER A 90 2.30 -2.61 -1.87
N LEU A 91 2.36 -2.78 -3.18
CA LEU A 91 2.99 -1.84 -4.11
C LEU A 91 2.34 -0.46 -4.02
N ILE A 92 1.00 -0.41 -4.18
CA ILE A 92 0.27 0.87 -4.18
C ILE A 92 0.23 1.51 -2.78
N ALA A 93 0.05 0.74 -1.71
CA ALA A 93 0.10 1.27 -0.35
C ALA A 93 1.47 1.86 -0.03
N THR A 94 2.56 1.21 -0.45
CA THR A 94 3.93 1.72 -0.29
C THR A 94 4.13 3.02 -1.06
N LYS A 95 3.75 3.05 -2.33
CA LYS A 95 3.82 4.26 -3.17
C LYS A 95 3.03 5.40 -2.55
N ALA A 96 1.82 5.12 -2.04
CA ALA A 96 0.98 6.11 -1.39
C ALA A 96 1.65 6.72 -0.15
N THR A 97 2.31 5.95 0.72
CA THR A 97 3.01 6.52 1.88
C THR A 97 4.12 7.51 1.50
N ARG A 98 4.78 7.30 0.35
CA ARG A 98 5.81 8.20 -0.18
C ARG A 98 5.20 9.49 -0.74
N VAL A 99 4.12 9.35 -1.51
CA VAL A 99 3.41 10.49 -2.10
C VAL A 99 2.75 11.35 -1.03
N THR A 100 2.15 10.72 -0.01
CA THR A 100 1.50 11.41 1.11
C THR A 100 2.49 12.00 2.12
N GLY A 101 3.78 11.74 1.99
CA GLY A 101 4.82 12.25 2.88
C GLY A 101 4.84 11.63 4.28
N LEU A 102 4.14 10.52 4.49
CA LEU A 102 4.19 9.79 5.77
C LEU A 102 5.60 9.27 6.07
N ASN A 103 6.36 8.89 5.03
CA ASN A 103 7.74 8.44 5.15
C ASN A 103 8.74 9.56 5.50
N THR A 104 8.38 10.82 5.32
CA THR A 104 9.25 11.98 5.63
C THR A 104 8.76 12.80 6.80
N HIS A 105 7.78 12.32 7.53
CA HIS A 105 7.12 13.01 8.66
C HIS A 105 6.54 14.40 8.27
N THR A 106 6.29 14.59 6.99
CA THR A 106 5.65 15.80 6.43
C THR A 106 4.35 15.41 5.72
N PRO A 107 3.30 15.04 6.47
CA PRO A 107 2.07 14.52 5.87
C PRO A 107 1.40 15.57 4.99
N ARG A 108 1.02 15.13 3.80
CA ARG A 108 0.33 15.93 2.78
C ARG A 108 -1.10 15.47 2.61
N SER A 109 -2.00 16.40 2.30
CA SER A 109 -3.35 16.07 1.87
C SER A 109 -3.32 15.62 0.41
N VAL A 110 -3.40 14.32 0.15
CA VAL A 110 -3.35 13.73 -1.20
C VAL A 110 -4.65 13.01 -1.50
N MET A 111 -5.21 13.28 -2.68
CA MET A 111 -6.35 12.57 -3.25
C MET A 111 -5.87 11.64 -4.37
N GLU A 112 -6.36 10.40 -4.38
CA GLU A 112 -6.08 9.43 -5.43
C GLU A 112 -6.97 9.73 -6.65
N PHE A 113 -6.37 10.07 -7.81
CA PHE A 113 -7.07 10.41 -9.07
C PHE A 113 -6.69 9.48 -10.23
N GLY A 114 -6.18 8.29 -9.93
CA GLY A 114 -5.56 7.39 -10.90
C GLY A 114 -6.46 6.33 -11.51
N THR A 115 -7.69 6.13 -11.03
CA THR A 115 -8.56 5.03 -11.49
C THR A 115 -8.65 4.93 -13.01
N ARG A 116 -8.78 6.04 -13.75
CA ARG A 116 -8.81 6.09 -15.23
C ARG A 116 -7.51 5.63 -15.91
N ARG A 117 -6.43 5.46 -15.16
CA ARG A 117 -5.10 5.01 -15.63
C ARG A 117 -4.73 3.62 -15.10
N ALA A 118 -5.59 3.00 -14.30
CA ALA A 118 -5.37 1.67 -13.77
C ALA A 118 -5.49 0.60 -14.86
N GLN A 119 -4.84 -0.54 -14.65
CA GLN A 119 -4.88 -1.69 -15.54
C GLN A 119 -6.15 -2.54 -15.31
N GLY A 120 -7.31 -1.93 -15.54
CA GLY A 120 -8.62 -2.54 -15.40
C GLY A 120 -9.37 -2.15 -14.12
N GLU A 121 -10.65 -2.50 -14.06
CA GLU A 121 -11.57 -2.10 -12.99
C GLU A 121 -11.10 -2.58 -11.62
N SER A 122 -10.71 -3.85 -11.51
CA SER A 122 -10.21 -4.40 -10.23
C SER A 122 -9.00 -3.65 -9.72
N ALA A 123 -8.04 -3.33 -10.60
CA ALA A 123 -6.86 -2.55 -10.23
C ALA A 123 -7.24 -1.12 -9.79
N GLY A 124 -8.22 -0.50 -10.45
CA GLY A 124 -8.74 0.80 -10.02
C GLY A 124 -9.35 0.79 -8.63
N ASN A 125 -10.17 -0.22 -8.32
CA ASN A 125 -10.84 -0.33 -7.03
C ASN A 125 -9.85 -0.71 -5.90
N ASP A 126 -9.03 -1.73 -6.14
CA ASP A 126 -8.06 -2.23 -5.17
C ASP A 126 -6.95 -1.20 -4.92
N GLY A 127 -6.54 -0.49 -5.98
CA GLY A 127 -5.55 0.59 -5.89
C GLY A 127 -6.07 1.80 -5.10
N ALA A 128 -7.34 2.18 -5.28
CA ALA A 128 -7.98 3.21 -4.47
C ALA A 128 -7.98 2.85 -2.97
N TYR A 129 -8.35 1.60 -2.64
CA TYR A 129 -8.26 1.09 -1.27
C TYR A 129 -6.83 1.18 -0.71
N ALA A 130 -5.85 0.66 -1.47
CA ALA A 130 -4.45 0.64 -1.05
C ALA A 130 -3.85 2.05 -0.92
N ALA A 131 -4.25 2.99 -1.79
CA ALA A 131 -3.83 4.38 -1.71
C ALA A 131 -4.39 5.08 -0.46
N VAL A 132 -5.66 4.85 -0.12
CA VAL A 132 -6.26 5.37 1.12
C VAL A 132 -5.58 4.76 2.34
N LEU A 133 -5.30 3.46 2.32
CA LEU A 133 -4.53 2.80 3.38
C LEU A 133 -3.15 3.45 3.57
N GLY A 134 -2.45 3.79 2.47
CA GLY A 134 -1.16 4.49 2.47
C GLY A 134 -1.23 6.00 2.76
N GLY A 135 -2.38 6.51 3.20
CA GLY A 135 -2.53 7.88 3.70
C GLY A 135 -3.32 8.85 2.84
N CYS A 136 -3.75 8.48 1.62
CA CYS A 136 -4.62 9.34 0.82
C CYS A 136 -5.93 9.66 1.58
N VAL A 137 -6.42 10.88 1.41
CA VAL A 137 -7.62 11.36 2.11
C VAL A 137 -8.91 10.97 1.41
N GLY A 138 -8.82 10.49 0.18
CA GLY A 138 -9.95 10.01 -0.63
C GLY A 138 -9.51 9.61 -2.03
N THR A 139 -10.46 9.17 -2.84
CA THR A 139 -10.27 8.71 -4.23
C THR A 139 -11.31 9.30 -5.15
N ALA A 140 -10.99 9.45 -6.44
CA ALA A 140 -11.98 9.81 -7.46
C ALA A 140 -12.87 8.61 -7.90
N ASN A 141 -12.77 7.49 -7.21
CA ASN A 141 -13.46 6.24 -7.54
C ASN A 141 -14.67 6.00 -6.63
N CYS A 142 -15.86 6.37 -7.09
CA CYS A 142 -17.12 6.14 -6.35
C CYS A 142 -17.40 4.65 -6.11
N LEU A 143 -17.01 3.77 -7.04
CA LEU A 143 -17.18 2.32 -6.88
C LEU A 143 -16.32 1.77 -5.74
N ALA A 144 -15.15 2.34 -5.51
CA ALA A 144 -14.30 1.97 -4.38
C ALA A 144 -14.98 2.33 -3.04
N GLU A 145 -15.58 3.52 -2.91
CA GLU A 145 -16.35 3.88 -1.71
C GLU A 145 -17.53 2.90 -1.50
N MET A 146 -18.28 2.62 -2.55
CA MET A 146 -19.39 1.66 -2.46
C MET A 146 -18.93 0.28 -2.03
N LYS A 147 -17.76 -0.18 -2.48
CA LYS A 147 -17.20 -1.52 -2.18
C LYS A 147 -16.58 -1.63 -0.79
N PHE A 148 -15.89 -0.59 -0.34
CA PHE A 148 -15.04 -0.62 0.87
C PHE A 148 -15.61 0.21 2.02
N GLY A 149 -16.65 1.01 1.77
CA GLY A 149 -17.33 1.85 2.75
C GLY A 149 -16.77 3.28 2.82
N ALA A 150 -17.42 4.12 3.61
CA ALA A 150 -17.16 5.56 3.71
C ALA A 150 -15.72 5.94 4.15
N GLU A 151 -14.94 4.99 4.68
CA GLU A 151 -13.54 5.23 4.99
C GLU A 151 -12.67 5.37 3.71
N VAL A 152 -13.14 4.82 2.56
CA VAL A 152 -12.56 5.05 1.22
C VAL A 152 -13.39 6.13 0.53
N LYS A 153 -13.36 7.33 1.08
CA LYS A 153 -14.22 8.45 0.69
C LYS A 153 -14.01 8.82 -0.78
N ALA A 154 -15.11 8.86 -1.54
CA ALA A 154 -15.10 9.43 -2.87
C ALA A 154 -14.98 10.95 -2.81
N VAL A 155 -14.03 11.49 -3.56
CA VAL A 155 -13.76 12.93 -3.66
C VAL A 155 -13.59 13.30 -5.12
N GLY A 156 -13.95 14.52 -5.46
CA GLY A 156 -13.88 14.97 -6.85
C GLY A 156 -13.86 16.48 -6.98
N THR A 157 -13.71 16.91 -8.21
CA THR A 157 -13.72 18.31 -8.62
C THR A 157 -14.26 18.38 -10.03
N VAL A 158 -14.40 19.57 -10.57
CA VAL A 158 -14.91 19.81 -11.92
C VAL A 158 -13.89 19.38 -12.99
N ALA A 159 -14.37 18.90 -14.13
CA ALA A 159 -13.55 18.57 -15.29
C ALA A 159 -13.54 19.70 -16.31
N HIS A 160 -12.48 19.77 -17.16
CA HIS A 160 -12.43 20.76 -18.26
C HIS A 160 -13.65 20.68 -19.17
N SER A 161 -14.06 19.48 -19.59
CA SER A 161 -15.23 19.28 -20.46
C SER A 161 -16.54 19.80 -19.86
N PHE A 162 -16.67 19.79 -18.53
CA PHE A 162 -17.84 20.41 -17.88
C PHE A 162 -17.82 21.94 -18.07
N ILE A 163 -16.64 22.57 -17.92
CA ILE A 163 -16.48 24.01 -18.08
C ILE A 163 -16.73 24.41 -19.56
N GLU A 164 -16.15 23.66 -20.49
CA GLU A 164 -16.29 23.88 -21.93
C GLU A 164 -17.72 23.72 -22.42
N PHE A 165 -18.57 22.95 -21.74
CA PHE A 165 -19.96 22.73 -22.10
C PHE A 165 -20.84 23.99 -21.92
N PHE A 166 -20.48 24.88 -20.99
CA PHE A 166 -21.25 26.08 -20.71
C PHE A 166 -20.85 27.25 -21.62
N PRO A 167 -21.80 28.22 -21.89
CA PRO A 167 -21.48 29.39 -22.70
C PRO A 167 -20.32 30.24 -22.14
N THR A 168 -20.18 30.32 -20.83
CA THR A 168 -19.07 30.99 -20.17
C THR A 168 -18.54 30.17 -19.02
N GLU A 169 -17.26 30.37 -18.67
CA GLU A 169 -16.62 29.72 -17.51
C GLU A 169 -17.33 30.07 -16.20
N PHE A 170 -17.83 31.31 -16.07
CA PHE A 170 -18.58 31.74 -14.89
C PHE A 170 -19.89 30.96 -14.74
N ASP A 171 -20.62 30.70 -15.85
CA ASP A 171 -21.86 29.91 -15.82
C ASP A 171 -21.60 28.48 -15.38
N ALA A 172 -20.49 27.89 -15.83
CA ALA A 172 -20.06 26.58 -15.38
C ALA A 172 -19.73 26.55 -13.87
N PHE A 173 -18.97 27.53 -13.39
CA PHE A 173 -18.64 27.64 -11.97
C PHE A 173 -19.87 27.82 -11.09
N LYS A 174 -20.82 28.66 -11.56
CA LYS A 174 -22.09 28.89 -10.86
C LYS A 174 -22.94 27.62 -10.82
N ALA A 175 -23.07 26.91 -11.92
CA ALA A 175 -23.84 25.66 -11.99
C ALA A 175 -23.23 24.58 -11.06
N PHE A 176 -21.91 24.49 -11.01
CA PHE A 176 -21.22 23.59 -10.06
C PHE A 176 -21.48 23.98 -8.60
N ALA A 177 -21.40 25.26 -8.26
CA ALA A 177 -21.65 25.75 -6.91
C ALA A 177 -23.13 25.60 -6.49
N ASP A 178 -24.08 25.78 -7.42
CA ASP A 178 -25.51 25.55 -7.13
C ASP A 178 -25.81 24.06 -6.89
N THR A 179 -25.05 23.14 -7.50
CA THR A 179 -25.22 21.69 -7.32
C THR A 179 -24.50 21.16 -6.09
N TYR A 180 -23.29 21.67 -5.78
CA TYR A 180 -22.43 21.24 -4.68
C TYR A 180 -22.04 22.41 -3.77
N PRO A 181 -23.00 23.04 -3.10
CA PRO A 181 -22.78 24.31 -2.39
C PRO A 181 -21.79 24.21 -1.21
N ASP A 182 -21.65 23.03 -0.61
CA ASP A 182 -20.78 22.83 0.55
C ASP A 182 -19.34 22.38 0.17
N SER A 183 -19.09 22.10 -1.12
CA SER A 183 -17.81 21.54 -1.60
C SER A 183 -17.32 22.16 -2.91
N VAL A 184 -17.47 23.48 -3.05
CA VAL A 184 -17.10 24.21 -4.28
C VAL A 184 -15.58 24.19 -4.46
N SER A 185 -15.10 23.32 -5.35
CA SER A 185 -13.69 23.19 -5.77
C SER A 185 -13.61 23.40 -7.27
N LEU A 186 -12.95 24.48 -7.71
CA LEU A 186 -12.97 24.93 -9.10
C LEU A 186 -11.64 24.64 -9.82
N LEU A 187 -11.72 24.32 -11.11
CA LEU A 187 -10.59 24.11 -12.00
C LEU A 187 -10.36 25.40 -12.80
N LEU A 188 -9.17 25.99 -12.71
CA LEU A 188 -8.93 27.35 -13.20
C LEU A 188 -8.19 27.44 -14.54
N ASP A 189 -7.66 26.34 -15.05
CA ASP A 189 -6.78 26.33 -16.21
C ASP A 189 -7.45 25.78 -17.49
N THR A 190 -8.77 25.83 -17.57
CA THR A 190 -9.48 25.45 -18.78
C THR A 190 -9.13 26.39 -19.93
N TYR A 191 -9.03 27.69 -19.65
CA TYR A 191 -8.63 28.71 -20.64
C TYR A 191 -7.35 29.42 -20.18
N ASN A 192 -7.48 30.41 -19.29
CA ASN A 192 -6.34 31.14 -18.73
C ASN A 192 -6.54 31.37 -17.24
N ILE A 193 -5.60 30.87 -16.44
CA ILE A 193 -5.68 30.92 -14.98
C ILE A 193 -5.87 32.35 -14.46
N MET A 194 -5.06 33.31 -14.95
CA MET A 194 -5.00 34.66 -14.38
C MET A 194 -6.00 35.62 -15.04
N GLU A 195 -6.33 35.41 -16.33
CA GLU A 195 -7.19 36.31 -17.10
C GLU A 195 -8.65 35.88 -17.12
N SER A 196 -8.96 34.60 -16.86
CA SER A 196 -10.29 34.03 -16.86
C SER A 196 -10.62 33.29 -15.56
N GLY A 197 -9.92 32.21 -15.24
CA GLY A 197 -10.23 31.33 -14.12
C GLY A 197 -10.27 32.05 -12.77
N LEU A 198 -9.25 32.81 -12.43
CA LEU A 198 -9.17 33.55 -11.18
C LEU A 198 -10.21 34.67 -11.07
N PRO A 199 -10.43 35.56 -12.07
CA PRO A 199 -11.49 36.54 -12.01
C PRO A 199 -12.87 35.93 -11.85
N ASN A 200 -13.20 34.87 -12.57
CA ASN A 200 -14.47 34.16 -12.46
C ASN A 200 -14.65 33.47 -11.09
N LEU A 201 -13.57 32.91 -10.52
CA LEU A 201 -13.59 32.34 -9.18
C LEU A 201 -13.90 33.43 -8.13
N ILE A 202 -13.21 34.58 -8.19
CA ILE A 202 -13.44 35.70 -7.25
C ILE A 202 -14.89 36.20 -7.37
N LYS A 203 -15.37 36.41 -8.61
CA LYS A 203 -16.75 36.81 -8.90
C LYS A 203 -17.79 35.82 -8.33
N LEU A 204 -17.50 34.51 -8.46
CA LEU A 204 -18.39 33.49 -7.89
C LEU A 204 -18.38 33.53 -6.36
N ASP A 205 -17.22 33.64 -5.77
CA ASP A 205 -17.12 33.66 -4.30
C ASP A 205 -17.80 34.91 -3.71
N ASP A 206 -17.68 36.07 -4.34
CA ASP A 206 -18.40 37.31 -3.96
C ASP A 206 -19.93 37.09 -4.09
N TYR A 207 -20.40 36.50 -5.18
CA TYR A 207 -21.80 36.11 -5.38
C TYR A 207 -22.28 35.16 -4.27
N LEU A 208 -21.49 34.18 -3.87
CA LEU A 208 -21.86 33.24 -2.78
C LEU A 208 -21.90 33.94 -1.42
N ILE A 209 -20.98 34.90 -1.17
CA ILE A 209 -20.97 35.73 0.03
C ILE A 209 -22.25 36.56 0.13
N GLU A 210 -22.64 37.21 -0.95
CA GLU A 210 -23.86 38.03 -1.02
C GLU A 210 -25.12 37.16 -0.85
N LYS A 211 -25.17 36.01 -1.52
CA LYS A 211 -26.32 35.10 -1.50
C LYS A 211 -26.49 34.37 -0.14
N TYR A 212 -25.40 34.08 0.54
CA TYR A 212 -25.37 33.33 1.79
C TYR A 212 -24.52 34.05 2.87
N PRO A 213 -24.91 35.24 3.30
CA PRO A 213 -24.08 36.10 4.18
C PRO A 213 -23.78 35.46 5.53
N ASN A 214 -24.68 34.64 6.05
CA ASN A 214 -24.59 34.03 7.37
C ASN A 214 -24.09 32.57 7.36
N ASP A 215 -23.71 32.04 6.17
CA ASP A 215 -23.23 30.66 6.02
C ASP A 215 -21.80 30.62 5.47
N PRO A 216 -20.77 30.58 6.32
CA PRO A 216 -19.38 30.52 5.88
C PRO A 216 -19.04 29.20 5.17
N ASN A 217 -19.90 28.18 5.25
CA ASN A 217 -19.68 26.93 4.56
C ASN A 217 -20.00 27.03 3.07
N ARG A 218 -20.81 27.97 2.66
CA ARG A 218 -21.17 28.23 1.26
C ARG A 218 -20.23 29.25 0.63
N ARG A 219 -18.97 28.87 0.50
CA ARG A 219 -17.87 29.64 -0.11
C ARG A 219 -17.10 28.76 -1.06
N VAL A 220 -16.33 29.35 -1.96
CA VAL A 220 -15.33 28.61 -2.71
C VAL A 220 -14.31 28.02 -1.73
N LYS A 221 -14.12 26.71 -1.77
CA LYS A 221 -13.21 25.98 -0.88
C LYS A 221 -11.80 25.89 -1.44
N SER A 222 -11.70 25.65 -2.74
CA SER A 222 -10.39 25.47 -3.37
C SER A 222 -10.35 25.82 -4.85
N ALA A 223 -9.15 26.13 -5.30
CA ALA A 223 -8.78 26.39 -6.68
C ALA A 223 -7.77 25.34 -7.14
N ARG A 224 -8.08 24.55 -8.17
CA ARG A 224 -7.20 23.54 -8.75
C ARG A 224 -6.50 24.03 -9.99
N ILE A 225 -5.19 23.67 -10.09
CA ILE A 225 -4.36 23.88 -11.29
C ILE A 225 -3.91 22.50 -11.77
N ASP A 226 -4.10 22.21 -13.06
CA ASP A 226 -3.80 20.93 -13.71
C ASP A 226 -2.75 21.03 -14.83
N SER A 227 -2.20 22.23 -15.08
CA SER A 227 -1.27 22.47 -16.19
C SER A 227 -0.27 23.58 -15.92
N GLY A 228 0.75 23.67 -16.79
CA GLY A 228 1.79 24.71 -16.73
C GLY A 228 2.82 24.53 -15.62
N ASP A 229 3.49 25.61 -15.27
CA ASP A 229 4.43 25.68 -14.13
C ASP A 229 3.62 25.81 -12.84
N LEU A 230 3.41 24.67 -12.18
CA LEU A 230 2.57 24.57 -10.98
C LEU A 230 3.10 25.43 -9.82
N ALA A 231 4.41 25.40 -9.57
CA ALA A 231 4.99 26.13 -8.45
C ALA A 231 4.88 27.64 -8.64
N ARG A 232 5.20 28.14 -9.83
CA ARG A 232 5.04 29.55 -10.18
C ARG A 232 3.56 29.97 -10.20
N GLY A 233 2.70 29.10 -10.73
CA GLY A 233 1.25 29.32 -10.75
C GLY A 233 0.66 29.46 -9.36
N SER A 234 1.05 28.58 -8.42
CA SER A 234 0.58 28.62 -7.04
C SER A 234 0.94 29.92 -6.31
N LYS A 235 2.19 30.40 -6.50
CA LYS A 235 2.65 31.68 -5.91
C LYS A 235 1.86 32.88 -6.43
N ARG A 236 1.61 32.91 -7.73
CA ARG A 236 0.82 33.99 -8.37
C ARG A 236 -0.62 33.97 -7.90
N LEU A 237 -1.25 32.79 -7.87
CA LEU A 237 -2.62 32.63 -7.38
C LEU A 237 -2.74 32.99 -5.92
N ARG A 238 -1.84 32.52 -5.04
CA ARG A 238 -1.89 32.83 -3.61
C ARG A 238 -1.82 34.34 -3.39
N LYS A 239 -0.86 35.00 -4.03
CA LYS A 239 -0.71 36.46 -3.96
C LYS A 239 -1.98 37.21 -4.41
N ALA A 240 -2.59 36.76 -5.49
CA ALA A 240 -3.80 37.40 -6.04
C ALA A 240 -5.04 37.15 -5.15
N LEU A 241 -5.21 35.92 -4.63
CA LEU A 241 -6.31 35.60 -3.71
C LEU A 241 -6.19 36.37 -2.39
N ASP A 242 -4.98 36.52 -1.84
CA ASP A 242 -4.72 37.30 -0.63
C ASP A 242 -5.05 38.78 -0.86
N ALA A 243 -4.63 39.36 -2.01
CA ALA A 243 -4.96 40.72 -2.38
C ALA A 243 -6.47 40.95 -2.58
N ALA A 244 -7.20 39.91 -3.00
CA ALA A 244 -8.66 39.94 -3.15
C ALA A 244 -9.40 39.69 -1.81
N GLY A 245 -8.70 39.53 -0.69
CA GLY A 245 -9.28 39.26 0.63
C GLY A 245 -9.83 37.83 0.79
N LYS A 246 -9.30 36.87 0.02
CA LYS A 246 -9.75 35.46 0.00
C LYS A 246 -8.64 34.47 0.41
N PRO A 247 -7.95 34.68 1.56
CA PRO A 247 -6.86 33.83 1.99
C PRO A 247 -7.30 32.40 2.38
N TYR A 248 -8.60 32.21 2.64
CA TYR A 248 -9.19 30.92 3.01
C TYR A 248 -9.33 29.92 1.85
N ILE A 249 -9.28 30.38 0.59
CA ILE A 249 -9.38 29.52 -0.58
C ILE A 249 -8.07 28.73 -0.71
N LYS A 250 -8.18 27.40 -0.62
CA LYS A 250 -7.04 26.47 -0.72
C LYS A 250 -6.61 26.26 -2.15
N LEU A 251 -5.33 25.96 -2.35
CA LEU A 251 -4.77 25.62 -3.65
C LEU A 251 -4.55 24.12 -3.79
N VAL A 252 -4.97 23.56 -4.93
CA VAL A 252 -4.84 22.13 -5.25
C VAL A 252 -4.00 21.98 -6.50
N ALA A 253 -2.94 21.16 -6.44
CA ALA A 253 -2.16 20.77 -7.62
C ALA A 253 -2.60 19.41 -8.15
N SER A 254 -2.61 19.27 -9.46
CA SER A 254 -2.70 17.99 -10.16
C SER A 254 -1.83 18.03 -11.43
N ASN A 255 -1.77 16.93 -12.20
CA ASN A 255 -0.95 16.75 -13.40
C ASN A 255 0.45 16.16 -13.16
N GLY A 256 0.57 14.87 -13.46
CA GLY A 256 1.85 14.15 -13.50
C GLY A 256 2.65 14.22 -12.20
N LEU A 257 1.97 14.32 -11.06
CA LEU A 257 2.58 14.41 -9.74
C LEU A 257 3.05 13.02 -9.27
N ASP A 258 4.16 13.04 -8.56
CA ASP A 258 4.72 11.93 -7.79
C ASP A 258 5.42 12.46 -6.54
N GLU A 259 5.96 11.56 -5.70
CA GLU A 259 6.64 11.92 -4.46
C GLU A 259 7.83 12.86 -4.67
N LYS A 260 8.57 12.70 -5.77
CA LYS A 260 9.77 13.52 -6.07
C LYS A 260 9.37 14.91 -6.54
N LYS A 261 8.41 14.99 -7.46
CA LYS A 261 7.92 16.26 -8.00
C LYS A 261 7.28 17.10 -6.91
N ILE A 262 6.47 16.49 -6.04
CA ILE A 262 5.88 17.19 -4.90
C ILE A 262 6.97 17.69 -3.94
N ALA A 263 7.92 16.83 -3.55
CA ALA A 263 9.02 17.23 -2.68
C ALA A 263 9.84 18.38 -3.27
N ASN A 264 10.14 18.36 -4.57
CA ASN A 264 10.87 19.43 -5.24
C ASN A 264 10.09 20.74 -5.22
N MET A 265 8.79 20.71 -5.54
CA MET A 265 7.95 21.91 -5.51
C MET A 265 7.87 22.54 -4.10
N GLU A 266 7.79 21.70 -3.05
CA GLU A 266 7.73 22.19 -1.67
C GLU A 266 9.07 22.71 -1.16
N LEU A 267 10.14 21.91 -1.30
CA LEU A 267 11.43 22.17 -0.65
C LEU A 267 12.28 23.22 -1.40
N TYR A 268 12.28 23.17 -2.73
CA TYR A 268 13.17 24.00 -3.54
C TYR A 268 12.46 25.14 -4.26
N GLU A 269 11.22 24.89 -4.69
CA GLU A 269 10.46 25.88 -5.42
C GLU A 269 9.50 26.67 -4.54
N HIS A 270 9.32 26.29 -3.28
CA HIS A 270 8.42 26.93 -2.29
C HIS A 270 7.02 27.18 -2.85
N ALA A 271 6.42 26.14 -3.43
CA ALA A 271 5.06 26.18 -3.94
C ALA A 271 4.04 26.31 -2.81
N HIS A 272 2.92 26.98 -3.08
CA HIS A 272 1.84 27.22 -2.12
C HIS A 272 0.64 26.32 -2.41
N PHE A 273 0.77 25.00 -2.20
CA PHE A 273 -0.33 24.07 -2.32
C PHE A 273 -0.74 23.51 -0.98
N ASP A 274 -2.06 23.42 -0.77
CA ASP A 274 -2.66 22.82 0.43
C ASP A 274 -2.97 21.32 0.24
N SER A 275 -3.14 20.89 -1.02
CA SER A 275 -3.42 19.49 -1.34
C SER A 275 -3.03 19.13 -2.77
N TYR A 276 -2.98 17.83 -3.04
CA TYR A 276 -2.50 17.26 -4.28
C TYR A 276 -3.47 16.20 -4.81
N GLY A 277 -3.77 16.24 -6.11
CA GLY A 277 -4.45 15.17 -6.83
C GLY A 277 -3.43 14.33 -7.59
N VAL A 278 -3.17 13.11 -7.17
CA VAL A 278 -2.15 12.24 -7.78
C VAL A 278 -2.82 11.08 -8.49
N GLY A 279 -2.59 10.95 -9.78
CA GLY A 279 -3.26 9.98 -10.64
C GLY A 279 -2.35 8.85 -11.09
N GLU A 280 -1.88 8.94 -12.35
CA GLU A 280 -1.14 7.89 -13.05
C GLU A 280 0.05 7.35 -12.24
N ASN A 281 0.93 8.22 -11.78
CA ASN A 281 2.16 7.81 -11.09
C ASN A 281 1.91 7.07 -9.77
N LEU A 282 0.75 7.29 -9.14
CA LEU A 282 0.35 6.55 -7.93
C LEU A 282 -0.25 5.19 -8.30
N ILE A 283 -1.28 5.16 -9.15
CA ILE A 283 -2.04 3.93 -9.42
C ILE A 283 -1.25 2.88 -10.21
N THR A 284 -0.26 3.32 -10.98
CA THR A 284 0.66 2.44 -11.72
C THR A 284 1.97 2.17 -10.98
N SER A 285 2.16 2.79 -9.81
CA SER A 285 3.45 2.82 -9.11
C SER A 285 4.60 3.14 -10.06
N ALA A 286 4.45 4.22 -10.84
CA ALA A 286 5.46 4.64 -11.81
C ALA A 286 6.85 4.73 -11.14
N SER A 287 7.90 4.43 -11.88
CA SER A 287 9.29 4.22 -11.46
C SER A 287 9.61 2.83 -10.89
N ASP A 288 8.68 2.14 -10.24
CA ASP A 288 8.87 0.76 -9.73
C ASP A 288 7.52 0.02 -9.75
N PRO A 289 7.07 -0.42 -10.94
CA PRO A 289 5.70 -0.91 -11.14
C PRO A 289 5.49 -2.38 -10.73
N VAL A 290 6.53 -3.07 -10.27
CA VAL A 290 6.48 -4.50 -9.94
C VAL A 290 6.93 -4.75 -8.50
N PHE A 291 6.07 -5.37 -7.71
CA PHE A 291 6.44 -5.88 -6.39
C PHE A 291 6.95 -7.32 -6.54
N GLY A 292 8.19 -7.57 -6.13
CA GLY A 292 8.90 -8.84 -6.38
C GLY A 292 8.55 -9.98 -5.40
N GLY A 293 7.36 -10.01 -4.82
CA GLY A 293 6.93 -11.08 -3.92
C GLY A 293 6.82 -12.43 -4.63
N VAL A 294 7.21 -13.49 -3.94
CA VAL A 294 7.17 -14.90 -4.44
C VAL A 294 6.47 -15.80 -3.44
N TYR A 295 5.91 -16.90 -3.93
CA TYR A 295 5.28 -17.94 -3.13
C TYR A 295 6.03 -19.26 -3.31
N LYS A 296 6.44 -19.91 -2.20
CA LYS A 296 7.31 -21.10 -2.26
C LYS A 296 6.95 -22.10 -1.19
N LEU A 297 6.99 -23.39 -1.55
CA LEU A 297 6.94 -24.49 -0.59
C LEU A 297 8.23 -24.50 0.24
N VAL A 298 8.09 -24.43 1.56
CA VAL A 298 9.22 -24.37 2.49
C VAL A 298 9.23 -25.48 3.52
N ALA A 299 8.14 -26.20 3.71
CA ALA A 299 8.05 -27.35 4.61
C ALA A 299 6.86 -28.25 4.24
N VAL A 300 6.96 -29.53 4.58
CA VAL A 300 5.88 -30.52 4.45
C VAL A 300 5.64 -31.13 5.83
N LYS A 301 4.38 -31.09 6.30
CA LYS A 301 3.95 -31.71 7.55
C LYS A 301 4.02 -33.22 7.44
N GLN A 302 4.56 -33.86 8.47
CA GLN A 302 4.68 -35.31 8.56
C GLN A 302 3.54 -35.92 9.38
N PRO A 303 3.28 -37.23 9.27
CA PRO A 303 2.25 -37.92 10.05
C PRO A 303 2.42 -37.82 11.57
N ASP A 304 3.67 -37.67 12.06
CA ASP A 304 3.99 -37.48 13.47
C ASP A 304 3.74 -36.05 13.98
N GLY A 305 3.28 -35.14 13.10
CA GLY A 305 3.03 -33.74 13.40
C GLY A 305 4.24 -32.81 13.19
N GLY A 306 5.45 -33.37 12.98
CA GLY A 306 6.64 -32.62 12.65
C GLY A 306 6.60 -32.03 11.23
N TYR A 307 7.60 -31.23 10.89
CA TYR A 307 7.75 -30.60 9.56
C TYR A 307 9.10 -30.95 8.94
N THR A 308 9.09 -31.52 7.76
CA THR A 308 10.29 -31.70 6.94
C THR A 308 10.53 -30.43 6.12
N PRO A 309 11.65 -29.72 6.31
CA PRO A 309 11.99 -28.55 5.51
C PRO A 309 12.09 -28.89 4.01
N LYS A 310 11.71 -27.94 3.17
CA LYS A 310 11.83 -28.00 1.71
C LYS A 310 12.48 -26.73 1.19
N MET A 311 13.31 -26.87 0.17
CA MET A 311 13.99 -25.75 -0.46
C MET A 311 14.10 -25.98 -1.96
N LYS A 312 13.78 -24.94 -2.74
CA LYS A 312 14.20 -24.88 -4.14
C LYS A 312 15.61 -24.30 -4.18
N CYS A 313 16.54 -25.04 -4.76
CA CYS A 313 17.87 -24.52 -5.08
C CYS A 313 17.88 -23.76 -6.40
N SER A 314 18.70 -22.74 -6.47
CA SER A 314 18.98 -21.97 -7.67
C SER A 314 20.50 -21.93 -7.83
N ASP A 315 20.99 -21.81 -9.06
CA ASP A 315 22.42 -21.66 -9.37
C ASP A 315 23.07 -20.46 -8.68
N SER A 316 22.24 -19.54 -8.17
CA SER A 316 22.66 -18.38 -7.39
C SER A 316 22.29 -18.56 -5.92
N ALA A 317 23.28 -18.66 -5.03
CA ALA A 317 23.08 -18.80 -3.59
C ALA A 317 22.27 -17.65 -2.98
N SER A 318 22.40 -16.43 -3.53
CA SER A 318 21.64 -15.25 -3.09
C SER A 318 20.12 -15.38 -3.35
N LYS A 319 19.70 -16.25 -4.27
CA LYS A 319 18.31 -16.56 -4.60
C LYS A 319 17.78 -17.80 -3.87
N ALA A 320 18.61 -18.45 -3.03
CA ALA A 320 18.20 -19.62 -2.27
C ALA A 320 17.14 -19.23 -1.22
N ILE A 321 16.05 -19.97 -1.22
CA ILE A 321 14.93 -19.76 -0.28
C ILE A 321 15.38 -20.13 1.14
N ILE A 322 14.74 -19.55 2.13
CA ILE A 322 14.95 -19.94 3.54
C ILE A 322 13.95 -21.07 3.84
N PRO A 323 14.41 -22.31 4.08
CA PRO A 323 13.54 -23.47 4.31
C PRO A 323 12.93 -23.48 5.72
N GLY A 324 11.99 -24.41 5.93
CA GLY A 324 11.39 -24.70 7.23
C GLY A 324 10.14 -23.87 7.54
N LYS A 325 9.40 -24.31 8.57
CA LYS A 325 8.29 -23.55 9.15
C LYS A 325 8.89 -22.47 10.04
N LYS A 326 8.64 -21.20 9.71
CA LYS A 326 9.34 -20.05 10.29
C LYS A 326 8.40 -19.01 10.86
N MET A 327 8.89 -18.24 11.83
CA MET A 327 8.26 -17.05 12.40
C MET A 327 9.22 -15.86 12.29
N PRO A 328 8.90 -14.81 11.55
CA PRO A 328 9.65 -13.57 11.60
C PRO A 328 9.34 -12.79 12.87
N TRP A 329 10.36 -12.21 13.46
CA TRP A 329 10.30 -11.35 14.63
C TRP A 329 10.89 -9.98 14.32
N ARG A 330 10.42 -8.93 14.97
CA ARG A 330 11.05 -7.61 14.99
C ARG A 330 11.64 -7.35 16.37
N LEU A 331 12.89 -6.93 16.37
CA LEU A 331 13.66 -6.64 17.57
C LEU A 331 13.83 -5.13 17.69
N TYR A 332 13.59 -4.58 18.89
CA TYR A 332 13.59 -3.15 19.14
C TYR A 332 14.64 -2.76 20.17
N ASP A 333 15.17 -1.55 20.04
CA ASP A 333 16.07 -0.91 21.00
C ASP A 333 15.31 -0.29 22.19
N GLU A 334 16.06 0.38 23.07
CA GLU A 334 15.53 1.09 24.24
C GLU A 334 14.64 2.27 23.90
N ASN A 335 14.75 2.85 22.69
CA ASN A 335 13.94 3.95 22.20
C ASN A 335 12.66 3.48 21.52
N GLY A 336 12.49 2.16 21.35
CA GLY A 336 11.37 1.55 20.65
C GLY A 336 11.51 1.57 19.12
N GLN A 337 12.71 1.85 18.62
CA GLN A 337 13.01 1.79 17.18
C GLN A 337 13.43 0.36 16.78
N ALA A 338 13.01 -0.08 15.60
CA ALA A 338 13.34 -1.39 15.07
C ALA A 338 14.83 -1.47 14.72
N GLN A 339 15.57 -2.33 15.40
CA GLN A 339 16.99 -2.56 15.12
C GLN A 339 17.20 -3.50 13.94
N CYS A 340 16.42 -4.58 13.90
CA CYS A 340 16.46 -5.58 12.83
C CYS A 340 15.22 -6.47 12.88
N ASP A 341 14.98 -7.20 11.79
CA ASP A 341 14.07 -8.33 11.77
C ASP A 341 14.85 -9.65 11.87
N LEU A 342 14.30 -10.65 12.55
CA LEU A 342 14.89 -11.96 12.76
C LEU A 342 13.98 -13.06 12.26
N ILE A 343 14.49 -13.94 11.42
CA ILE A 343 13.80 -15.14 10.96
C ILE A 343 14.21 -16.29 11.89
N ALA A 344 13.26 -16.80 12.68
CA ALA A 344 13.43 -17.92 13.58
C ALA A 344 12.61 -19.14 13.11
N MET A 345 12.92 -20.35 13.57
CA MET A 345 12.01 -21.48 13.45
C MET A 345 10.74 -21.20 14.27
N ASP A 346 9.62 -21.80 13.90
CA ASP A 346 8.31 -21.50 14.50
C ASP A 346 8.22 -21.85 16.01
N ASP A 347 9.03 -22.79 16.43
CA ASP A 347 9.15 -23.28 17.82
C ASP A 347 10.19 -22.54 18.65
N GLU A 348 11.02 -21.69 18.05
CA GLU A 348 11.98 -20.87 18.79
C GLU A 348 11.27 -19.72 19.52
N VAL A 349 11.72 -19.49 20.76
CA VAL A 349 11.20 -18.39 21.60
C VAL A 349 12.27 -17.31 21.72
N ILE A 350 11.96 -16.11 21.26
CA ILE A 350 12.82 -14.93 21.37
C ILE A 350 12.27 -14.07 22.50
N GLU A 351 13.12 -13.73 23.48
CA GLU A 351 12.72 -13.01 24.69
C GLU A 351 13.41 -11.65 24.79
N ALA A 352 12.62 -10.62 25.18
CA ALA A 352 13.17 -9.31 25.49
C ALA A 352 14.12 -9.36 26.69
N GLY A 353 15.19 -8.57 26.66
CA GLY A 353 16.20 -8.51 27.71
C GLY A 353 17.19 -9.68 27.74
N LYS A 354 17.07 -10.64 26.81
CA LYS A 354 18.04 -11.74 26.67
C LYS A 354 18.92 -11.55 25.43
N PRO A 355 20.22 -11.94 25.48
CA PRO A 355 21.08 -11.92 24.30
C PRO A 355 20.52 -12.82 23.18
N VAL A 356 20.43 -12.30 21.98
CA VAL A 356 20.00 -13.02 20.78
C VAL A 356 21.15 -13.01 19.78
N THR A 357 21.70 -14.20 19.51
CA THR A 357 22.73 -14.39 18.49
C THR A 357 22.08 -14.66 17.15
N MET A 358 22.52 -13.94 16.13
CA MET A 358 21.95 -13.97 14.80
C MET A 358 23.02 -14.17 13.74
N VAL A 359 22.66 -14.81 12.64
CA VAL A 359 23.49 -14.97 11.45
C VAL A 359 23.00 -14.00 10.39
N ASN A 360 23.90 -13.19 9.86
CA ASN A 360 23.59 -12.24 8.79
C ASN A 360 23.11 -12.97 7.54
N LEU A 361 21.99 -12.52 7.01
CA LEU A 361 21.47 -12.99 5.73
C LEU A 361 22.24 -12.40 4.53
N ASP A 362 22.89 -11.27 4.74
CA ASP A 362 23.69 -10.58 3.73
C ASP A 362 25.04 -11.29 3.54
N SER A 363 25.31 -11.75 2.31
CA SER A 363 26.56 -12.43 1.97
C SER A 363 27.79 -11.51 2.06
N ASP A 364 27.57 -10.18 1.92
CA ASP A 364 28.65 -9.18 1.89
C ASP A 364 28.94 -8.59 3.28
N ALA A 365 28.25 -9.04 4.31
CA ALA A 365 28.50 -8.59 5.67
C ALA A 365 29.90 -9.04 6.18
N ILE A 366 30.67 -8.10 6.73
CA ILE A 366 31.98 -8.36 7.34
C ILE A 366 31.82 -9.30 8.55
N GLU A 367 30.83 -9.01 9.39
CA GLU A 367 30.47 -9.84 10.54
C GLU A 367 29.34 -10.79 10.15
N ARG A 368 29.63 -12.09 10.12
CA ARG A 368 28.62 -13.11 9.82
C ARG A 368 27.68 -13.40 10.98
N THR A 369 28.12 -13.13 12.22
CA THR A 369 27.35 -13.38 13.43
C THR A 369 27.33 -12.13 14.29
N VAL A 370 26.12 -11.72 14.70
CA VAL A 370 25.90 -10.55 15.56
C VAL A 370 25.06 -10.98 16.76
N THR A 371 25.38 -10.44 17.95
CA THR A 371 24.58 -10.65 19.17
C THR A 371 24.07 -9.31 19.68
N ILE A 372 22.76 -9.20 19.89
CA ILE A 372 22.13 -8.02 20.50
C ILE A 372 21.23 -8.43 21.67
N THR A 373 20.93 -7.49 22.55
CA THR A 373 19.96 -7.68 23.64
C THR A 373 18.78 -6.72 23.40
N PRO A 374 17.70 -7.17 22.71
CA PRO A 374 16.58 -6.31 22.41
C PRO A 374 15.77 -5.98 23.67
N THR A 375 15.29 -4.75 23.80
CA THR A 375 14.43 -4.34 24.91
C THR A 375 12.98 -4.77 24.73
N LYS A 376 12.57 -4.96 23.45
CA LYS A 376 11.24 -5.44 23.07
C LYS A 376 11.38 -6.35 21.85
N VAL A 377 10.55 -7.37 21.80
CA VAL A 377 10.44 -8.29 20.65
C VAL A 377 8.98 -8.44 20.23
N LYS A 378 8.74 -8.65 18.94
CA LYS A 378 7.37 -8.80 18.38
C LYS A 378 7.36 -9.90 17.33
N LYS A 379 6.50 -10.90 17.50
CA LYS A 379 6.12 -11.81 16.39
C LYS A 379 5.41 -11.02 15.32
N LEU A 380 5.80 -11.20 14.07
CA LEU A 380 5.24 -10.42 12.98
C LEU A 380 4.02 -11.09 12.32
N LEU A 381 3.98 -12.42 12.23
CA LEU A 381 2.82 -13.14 11.69
C LEU A 381 1.76 -13.35 12.79
N VAL A 382 0.53 -13.08 12.44
CA VAL A 382 -0.65 -13.36 13.26
C VAL A 382 -1.63 -14.27 12.49
N PRO A 383 -2.43 -15.10 13.17
CA PRO A 383 -3.42 -15.94 12.50
C PRO A 383 -4.56 -15.08 11.93
N HIS A 384 -4.79 -15.18 10.63
CA HIS A 384 -5.92 -14.56 9.93
C HIS A 384 -7.05 -15.56 9.68
N VAL A 385 -6.69 -16.77 9.28
CA VAL A 385 -7.61 -17.87 9.06
C VAL A 385 -7.03 -19.10 9.75
N LEU A 386 -7.85 -19.82 10.52
CA LEU A 386 -7.49 -21.09 11.12
C LEU A 386 -8.56 -22.12 10.76
N ASN A 387 -8.12 -23.26 10.24
CA ASN A 387 -9.00 -24.35 9.81
C ASN A 387 -10.14 -23.87 8.88
N GLY A 388 -9.82 -22.96 7.96
CA GLY A 388 -10.80 -22.37 7.02
C GLY A 388 -11.78 -21.38 7.64
N GLN A 389 -11.57 -20.93 8.88
CA GLN A 389 -12.43 -19.99 9.57
C GLN A 389 -11.66 -18.71 9.93
N LEU A 390 -12.38 -17.60 9.98
CA LEU A 390 -11.78 -16.30 10.38
C LEU A 390 -11.28 -16.39 11.83
N ALA A 391 -10.01 -16.11 12.04
CA ALA A 391 -9.34 -16.20 13.34
C ALA A 391 -9.11 -14.84 14.03
N ILE A 392 -9.26 -13.73 13.29
CA ILE A 392 -9.00 -12.37 13.77
C ILE A 392 -10.09 -11.42 13.26
N GLU A 393 -10.53 -10.51 14.11
CA GLU A 393 -11.31 -9.36 13.64
C GLU A 393 -10.45 -8.50 12.71
N LEU A 394 -10.99 -8.15 11.54
CA LEU A 394 -10.27 -7.32 10.55
C LEU A 394 -10.42 -5.84 10.95
N PRO A 395 -9.31 -5.16 11.31
CA PRO A 395 -9.35 -3.77 11.72
C PRO A 395 -9.96 -2.84 10.65
N SER A 396 -10.53 -1.73 11.06
CA SER A 396 -10.97 -0.63 10.19
C SER A 396 -9.80 -0.03 9.41
N ILE A 397 -10.10 0.71 8.35
CA ILE A 397 -9.06 1.42 7.58
C ILE A 397 -8.40 2.50 8.45
N ALA A 398 -9.17 3.18 9.30
CA ALA A 398 -8.65 4.19 10.22
C ALA A 398 -7.60 3.61 11.19
N GLU A 399 -7.88 2.45 11.79
CA GLU A 399 -6.92 1.75 12.66
C GLU A 399 -5.65 1.34 11.92
N LYS A 400 -5.79 0.82 10.69
CA LYS A 400 -4.64 0.45 9.85
C LYS A 400 -3.80 1.66 9.46
N LYS A 401 -4.42 2.78 9.10
CA LYS A 401 -3.72 4.06 8.82
C LYS A 401 -2.94 4.54 10.04
N ALA A 402 -3.56 4.51 11.22
CA ALA A 402 -2.90 4.86 12.47
C ALA A 402 -1.71 3.92 12.77
N TYR A 403 -1.87 2.62 12.51
CA TYR A 403 -0.81 1.63 12.67
C TYR A 403 0.36 1.88 11.71
N ILE A 404 0.10 2.19 10.43
CA ILE A 404 1.15 2.58 9.47
C ILE A 404 1.88 3.83 9.94
N ALA A 405 1.13 4.88 10.27
CA ALA A 405 1.69 6.15 10.72
C ALA A 405 2.60 5.96 11.94
N LYS A 406 2.14 5.20 12.94
CA LYS A 406 2.93 4.89 14.14
C LYS A 406 4.26 4.20 13.78
N GLN A 407 4.24 3.18 12.93
CA GLN A 407 5.46 2.47 12.55
C GLN A 407 6.44 3.39 11.81
N LEU A 408 5.95 4.18 10.84
CA LEU A 408 6.81 5.07 10.05
C LEU A 408 7.38 6.23 10.88
N THR A 409 6.64 6.73 11.88
CA THR A 409 7.06 7.91 12.66
C THR A 409 7.77 7.59 13.97
N GLN A 410 7.62 6.36 14.50
CA GLN A 410 8.11 6.02 15.84
C GLN A 410 8.98 4.76 15.88
N GLU A 411 8.79 3.82 14.95
CA GLU A 411 9.45 2.52 15.02
C GLU A 411 10.53 2.34 13.93
N THR A 412 10.45 3.09 12.81
CA THR A 412 11.37 2.96 11.68
C THR A 412 12.37 4.12 11.67
N TRP A 413 13.63 3.81 11.38
CA TRP A 413 14.68 4.84 11.27
C TRP A 413 14.44 5.73 10.05
N GLU A 414 14.61 7.04 10.20
CA GLU A 414 14.44 8.03 9.11
C GLU A 414 15.36 7.73 7.92
N SER A 415 16.55 7.21 8.19
CA SER A 415 17.50 6.82 7.14
C SER A 415 16.99 5.70 6.24
N GLU A 416 16.13 4.81 6.75
CA GLU A 416 15.49 3.72 5.99
C GLU A 416 14.29 4.22 5.16
N LEU A 417 13.74 5.37 5.51
CA LEU A 417 12.57 5.99 4.88
C LEU A 417 12.91 6.93 3.72
N ARG A 418 14.18 7.20 3.46
CA ARG A 418 14.60 8.11 2.38
C ARG A 418 14.02 7.68 1.04
N LEU A 419 13.62 8.66 0.23
CA LEU A 419 13.16 8.41 -1.14
C LEU A 419 14.28 7.90 -2.04
N GLU A 420 15.49 8.40 -1.81
CA GLU A 420 16.70 8.01 -2.55
C GLU A 420 17.75 7.44 -1.60
N CYS A 421 18.39 6.37 -2.05
CA CYS A 421 19.42 5.68 -1.29
C CYS A 421 19.05 5.41 0.17
N PRO A 422 17.88 4.75 0.44
CA PRO A 422 17.49 4.42 1.80
C PRO A 422 18.53 3.49 2.43
N HIS A 423 18.80 3.69 3.72
CA HIS A 423 19.61 2.74 4.47
C HIS A 423 18.95 1.36 4.49
N LYS A 424 19.74 0.33 4.49
CA LYS A 424 19.26 -1.06 4.52
C LYS A 424 18.82 -1.42 5.94
N HIS A 425 17.61 -1.91 6.09
CA HIS A 425 17.17 -2.60 7.30
C HIS A 425 17.75 -4.02 7.32
N TYR A 426 18.29 -4.45 8.43
CA TYR A 426 18.90 -5.77 8.55
C TYR A 426 17.84 -6.83 8.84
N VAL A 427 17.86 -7.90 8.04
CA VAL A 427 17.05 -9.11 8.27
C VAL A 427 18.01 -10.27 8.46
N ASN A 428 17.99 -10.87 9.64
CA ASN A 428 18.93 -11.90 10.06
C ASN A 428 18.19 -13.24 10.29
N MET A 429 18.95 -14.31 10.48
CA MET A 429 18.43 -15.64 10.81
C MET A 429 18.94 -16.09 12.18
N THR A 430 18.17 -16.92 12.88
CA THR A 430 18.74 -17.67 14.02
C THR A 430 19.76 -18.68 13.52
N PRO A 431 20.70 -19.14 14.38
CA PRO A 431 21.62 -20.20 14.03
C PRO A 431 20.94 -21.47 13.53
N ALA A 432 19.79 -21.84 14.11
CA ALA A 432 19.01 -23.00 13.68
C ALA A 432 18.50 -22.88 12.24
N VAL A 433 17.97 -21.71 11.84
CA VAL A 433 17.53 -21.43 10.46
C VAL A 433 18.71 -21.43 9.50
N ALA A 434 19.84 -20.82 9.89
CA ALA A 434 21.05 -20.77 9.08
C ALA A 434 21.64 -22.17 8.84
N GLU A 435 21.70 -23.00 9.87
CA GLU A 435 22.17 -24.40 9.78
C GLU A 435 21.25 -25.22 8.87
N CYS A 436 19.93 -25.15 9.09
CA CYS A 436 18.94 -25.82 8.24
C CYS A 436 19.12 -25.45 6.76
N ARG A 437 19.28 -24.16 6.47
CA ARG A 437 19.50 -23.64 5.10
C ARG A 437 20.80 -24.17 4.50
N SER A 438 21.90 -24.11 5.24
CA SER A 438 23.22 -24.55 4.79
C SER A 438 23.26 -26.05 4.54
N LYS A 439 22.70 -26.85 5.44
CA LYS A 439 22.60 -28.31 5.29
C LYS A 439 21.82 -28.70 4.04
N MET A 440 20.62 -28.14 3.86
CA MET A 440 19.80 -28.42 2.68
C MET A 440 20.48 -27.98 1.38
N TYR A 441 21.15 -26.82 1.38
CA TYR A 441 21.89 -26.35 0.23
C TYR A 441 23.00 -27.32 -0.16
N ALA A 442 23.78 -27.80 0.81
CA ALA A 442 24.85 -28.79 0.60
C ALA A 442 24.30 -30.12 0.07
N GLU A 443 23.22 -30.64 0.66
CA GLU A 443 22.59 -31.89 0.22
C GLU A 443 22.11 -31.82 -1.23
N LEU A 444 21.50 -30.72 -1.65
CA LEU A 444 20.94 -30.53 -2.99
C LEU A 444 22.01 -30.24 -4.06
N HIS A 445 23.19 -29.77 -3.68
CA HIS A 445 24.32 -29.54 -4.58
C HIS A 445 25.38 -30.68 -4.53
N GLY A 446 25.04 -31.83 -3.94
CA GLY A 446 25.91 -33.00 -3.88
C GLY A 446 27.20 -32.80 -3.07
N GLY A 447 27.15 -31.99 -2.04
CA GLY A 447 28.28 -31.72 -1.16
C GLY A 447 29.40 -30.88 -1.77
N LYS A 448 29.23 -30.37 -2.96
CA LYS A 448 30.16 -29.41 -3.59
C LYS A 448 29.75 -27.99 -3.21
N VAL A 449 30.38 -27.45 -2.20
CA VAL A 449 30.36 -26.03 -1.83
C VAL A 449 31.73 -25.46 -2.12
#